data_a9bc9b055b394d028c2eaeced3e03760
#
_entry.id   a9bc9b055b394d028c2eaeced3e03760
#
_cell.length_a   1.000
_cell.length_b   1.000
_cell.length_c   1.000
_cell.angle_alpha   90.00
_cell.angle_beta   90.00
_cell.angle_gamma   90.00
#
_symmetry.space_group_name_H-M   'P 1'
#
loop_
_entity.id
_entity.type
_entity.pdbx_description
1 polymer ?
#
loop_
_entity_poly.entity_id
_entity_poly.type
_entity_poly.pdbx_seq_one_letter_code
_entity_poly.pdbx_strand_id
1 'polypeptide(L)'
;MTTKDLDAFFTKGWNGHDVDVLMTFMSEDCIFESVAGPEVCGTRHVGHDRVREAFARIFTAFPDVHFRDARHFVAGDRGVSEWVFAGTASNGKRTEVQGCDVFTFDGGKIAVKSSYFKNRTA
;
A
#
# COMPACT_ATOMS: atom_id res chain seq x y z
N MET A 1 4.88 -7.48 14.15
CA MET A 1 5.28 -6.73 12.92
C MET A 1 6.51 -5.88 13.25
N THR A 2 7.52 -5.98 12.43
CA THR A 2 8.77 -5.22 12.59
C THR A 2 8.98 -4.31 11.38
N THR A 3 9.92 -3.36 11.50
CA THR A 3 10.30 -2.51 10.36
C THR A 3 10.89 -3.35 9.22
N LYS A 4 11.56 -4.45 9.56
CA LYS A 4 12.11 -5.39 8.58
C LYS A 4 11.00 -6.09 7.79
N ASP A 5 9.90 -6.45 8.45
CA ASP A 5 8.73 -7.03 7.79
C ASP A 5 8.09 -6.03 6.83
N LEU A 6 7.94 -4.77 7.26
CA LEU A 6 7.41 -3.71 6.38
C LEU A 6 8.33 -3.47 5.18
N ASP A 7 9.64 -3.48 5.39
CA ASP A 7 10.59 -3.36 4.29
C ASP A 7 10.38 -4.48 3.25
N ALA A 8 10.23 -5.71 3.71
CA ALA A 8 9.98 -6.86 2.83
C ALA A 8 8.63 -6.74 2.10
N PHE A 9 7.61 -6.23 2.78
CA PHE A 9 6.30 -5.98 2.17
C PHE A 9 6.43 -5.07 0.93
N PHE A 10 7.26 -4.03 1.01
CA PHE A 10 7.50 -3.13 -0.11
C PHE A 10 8.50 -3.69 -1.12
N THR A 11 9.66 -4.17 -0.68
CA THR A 11 10.71 -4.60 -1.61
C THR A 11 10.34 -5.88 -2.37
N LYS A 12 9.72 -6.84 -1.70
CA LYS A 12 9.36 -8.13 -2.30
C LYS A 12 7.94 -8.14 -2.85
N GLY A 13 7.02 -7.43 -2.21
CA GLY A 13 5.62 -7.39 -2.61
C GLY A 13 5.36 -6.33 -3.67
N TRP A 14 5.41 -5.06 -3.30
CA TRP A 14 5.09 -3.98 -4.22
C TRP A 14 6.14 -3.83 -5.33
N ASN A 15 7.41 -3.68 -4.98
CA ASN A 15 8.49 -3.49 -5.95
C ASN A 15 8.82 -4.78 -6.70
N GLY A 16 8.52 -5.92 -6.10
CA GLY A 16 8.60 -7.22 -6.77
C GLY A 16 7.40 -7.52 -7.66
N HIS A 17 6.37 -6.67 -7.66
CA HIS A 17 5.12 -6.84 -8.43
C HIS A 17 4.47 -8.20 -8.16
N ASP A 18 4.39 -8.60 -6.90
CA ASP A 18 3.93 -9.91 -6.49
C ASP A 18 2.79 -9.78 -5.47
N VAL A 19 1.55 -9.87 -5.97
CA VAL A 19 0.36 -9.74 -5.12
C VAL A 19 0.25 -10.91 -4.12
N ASP A 20 0.75 -12.09 -4.47
CA ASP A 20 0.72 -13.22 -3.55
C ASP A 20 1.59 -12.95 -2.33
N VAL A 21 2.77 -12.38 -2.53
CA VAL A 21 3.65 -11.96 -1.44
C VAL A 21 2.97 -10.90 -0.58
N LEU A 22 2.37 -9.88 -1.19
CA LEU A 22 1.63 -8.85 -0.43
C LEU A 22 0.60 -9.47 0.49
N MET A 23 -0.17 -10.41 -0.02
CA MET A 23 -1.27 -11.00 0.74
C MET A 23 -0.81 -11.91 1.87
N THR A 24 0.42 -12.42 1.85
CA THR A 24 0.99 -13.15 2.98
C THR A 24 1.17 -12.29 4.23
N PHE A 25 1.28 -10.97 4.06
CA PHE A 25 1.42 -10.01 5.16
C PHE A 25 0.07 -9.56 5.72
N MET A 26 -1.02 -9.77 4.99
CA MET A 26 -2.35 -9.24 5.33
C MET A 26 -3.15 -10.26 6.15
N SER A 27 -3.91 -9.78 7.13
CA SER A 27 -4.82 -10.64 7.90
C SER A 27 -6.04 -11.04 7.05
N GLU A 28 -6.75 -12.10 7.46
CA GLU A 28 -7.94 -12.60 6.76
C GLU A 28 -9.05 -11.54 6.64
N ASP A 29 -9.23 -10.76 7.67
CA ASP A 29 -10.23 -9.70 7.76
C ASP A 29 -9.65 -8.32 7.52
N CYS A 30 -8.55 -8.23 6.77
CA CYS A 30 -7.84 -6.98 6.54
C CYS A 30 -8.70 -5.94 5.82
N ILE A 31 -8.28 -4.68 6.01
CA ILE A 31 -8.89 -3.52 5.36
C ILE A 31 -7.81 -2.75 4.63
N PHE A 32 -8.11 -2.35 3.40
CA PHE A 32 -7.30 -1.39 2.65
C PHE A 32 -8.15 -0.15 2.37
N GLU A 33 -7.66 1.00 2.83
CA GLU A 33 -8.26 2.30 2.53
C GLU A 33 -7.37 3.01 1.52
N SER A 34 -7.86 3.14 0.29
CA SER A 34 -7.10 3.72 -0.81
C SER A 34 -7.06 5.24 -0.74
N VAL A 35 -6.17 5.85 -1.53
CA VAL A 35 -5.87 7.29 -1.47
C VAL A 35 -7.00 8.18 -1.96
N ALA A 36 -7.97 7.62 -2.68
CA ALA A 36 -9.07 8.39 -3.27
C ALA A 36 -10.37 7.59 -3.23
N GLY A 37 -11.48 8.29 -3.28
CA GLY A 37 -12.80 7.69 -3.32
C GLY A 37 -13.84 8.60 -2.66
N PRO A 38 -15.10 8.14 -2.65
CA PRO A 38 -16.22 8.97 -2.16
C PRO A 38 -16.37 8.96 -0.64
N GLU A 39 -15.65 8.11 0.07
CA GLU A 39 -15.75 7.99 1.52
C GLU A 39 -14.72 8.89 2.20
N VAL A 40 -14.93 9.17 3.49
CA VAL A 40 -13.98 9.96 4.28
C VAL A 40 -12.58 9.32 4.27
N CYS A 41 -12.51 8.00 4.22
CA CYS A 41 -11.25 7.24 4.18
C CYS A 41 -10.74 6.97 2.75
N GLY A 42 -11.31 7.57 1.74
CA GLY A 42 -11.03 7.23 0.34
C GLY A 42 -12.00 6.16 -0.15
N THR A 43 -11.50 4.98 -0.47
CA THR A 43 -12.33 3.80 -0.75
C THR A 43 -11.91 2.68 0.19
N ARG A 44 -12.87 2.12 0.92
CA ARG A 44 -12.61 1.03 1.87
C ARG A 44 -12.87 -0.32 1.22
N HIS A 45 -11.83 -1.14 1.18
CA HIS A 45 -11.91 -2.53 0.73
C HIS A 45 -11.78 -3.43 1.96
N VAL A 46 -12.75 -4.32 2.17
CA VAL A 46 -12.82 -5.16 3.38
C VAL A 46 -12.73 -6.64 3.01
N GLY A 47 -11.83 -7.34 3.69
CA GLY A 47 -11.61 -8.78 3.52
C GLY A 47 -10.49 -9.09 2.55
N HIS A 48 -9.87 -10.25 2.78
CA HIS A 48 -8.66 -10.68 2.08
C HIS A 48 -8.82 -10.68 0.55
N ASP A 49 -9.93 -11.23 0.04
CA ASP A 49 -10.15 -11.32 -1.40
C ASP A 49 -10.33 -9.95 -2.05
N ARG A 50 -11.10 -9.05 -1.42
CA ARG A 50 -11.34 -7.70 -1.94
C ARG A 50 -10.08 -6.85 -1.91
N VAL A 51 -9.29 -6.98 -0.85
CA VAL A 51 -8.01 -6.27 -0.73
C VAL A 51 -7.04 -6.78 -1.80
N ARG A 52 -6.97 -8.09 -2.03
CA ARG A 52 -6.18 -8.66 -3.11
C ARG A 52 -6.55 -8.08 -4.48
N GLU A 53 -7.84 -8.02 -4.78
CA GLU A 53 -8.34 -7.43 -6.03
C GLU A 53 -7.93 -5.96 -6.16
N ALA A 54 -8.03 -5.20 -5.08
CA ALA A 54 -7.65 -3.78 -5.07
C ALA A 54 -6.14 -3.61 -5.33
N PHE A 55 -5.30 -4.42 -4.71
CA PHE A 55 -3.86 -4.40 -4.95
C PHE A 55 -3.52 -4.79 -6.39
N ALA A 56 -4.16 -5.84 -6.90
CA ALA A 56 -3.95 -6.29 -8.28
C ALA A 56 -4.31 -5.20 -9.30
N ARG A 57 -5.37 -4.41 -9.03
CA ARG A 57 -5.75 -3.29 -9.89
C ARG A 57 -4.69 -2.19 -9.94
N ILE A 58 -3.95 -2.00 -8.86
CA ILE A 58 -2.84 -1.03 -8.85
C ILE A 58 -1.74 -1.47 -9.82
N PHE A 59 -1.39 -2.76 -9.84
CA PHE A 59 -0.43 -3.30 -10.80
C PHE A 59 -0.91 -3.18 -12.25
N THR A 60 -2.22 -3.33 -12.47
CA THR A 60 -2.80 -3.13 -13.80
C THR A 60 -2.79 -1.66 -14.21
N ALA A 61 -3.16 -0.76 -13.30
CA ALA A 61 -3.20 0.67 -13.56
C ALA A 61 -1.80 1.28 -13.76
N PHE A 62 -0.81 0.77 -13.04
CA PHE A 62 0.58 1.22 -13.09
C PHE A 62 1.52 0.01 -13.22
N PRO A 63 1.71 -0.52 -14.44
CA PRO A 63 2.53 -1.72 -14.63
C PRO A 63 3.98 -1.59 -14.15
N ASP A 64 4.48 -0.36 -14.05
CA ASP A 64 5.83 -0.04 -13.58
C ASP A 64 5.85 0.51 -12.15
N VAL A 65 4.80 0.27 -11.36
CA VAL A 65 4.69 0.83 -10.01
C VAL A 65 5.94 0.50 -9.18
N HIS A 66 6.43 1.53 -8.48
CA HIS A 66 7.58 1.40 -7.61
C HIS A 66 7.45 2.36 -6.43
N PHE A 67 7.76 1.86 -5.25
CA PHE A 67 7.85 2.65 -4.03
C PHE A 67 9.33 2.79 -3.68
N ARG A 68 9.86 4.01 -3.71
CA ARG A 68 11.27 4.27 -3.42
C ARG A 68 11.45 5.08 -2.14
N ASP A 69 12.65 5.06 -1.62
CA ASP A 69 13.07 5.83 -0.44
C ASP A 69 12.19 5.52 0.78
N ALA A 70 11.80 4.27 0.93
CA ALA A 70 10.88 3.85 1.98
C ALA A 70 11.53 3.94 3.37
N ARG A 71 10.77 4.47 4.33
CA ARG A 71 11.16 4.57 5.74
C ARG A 71 10.02 4.04 6.59
N HIS A 72 10.33 3.17 7.52
CA HIS A 72 9.34 2.44 8.30
C HIS A 72 9.46 2.73 9.78
N PHE A 73 8.31 2.88 10.44
CA PHE A 73 8.20 3.12 11.87
C PHE A 73 7.17 2.15 12.44
N VAL A 74 7.50 1.51 13.56
CA VAL A 74 6.58 0.59 14.24
C VAL A 74 6.54 0.94 15.71
N ALA A 75 5.33 1.06 16.25
CA ALA A 75 5.08 1.31 17.66
C ALA A 75 3.90 0.44 18.11
N GLY A 76 4.20 -0.71 18.72
CA GLY A 76 3.17 -1.65 19.15
C GLY A 76 2.37 -2.20 17.97
N ASP A 77 1.06 -1.99 18.00
CA ASP A 77 0.13 -2.43 16.96
C ASP A 77 -0.10 -1.38 15.86
N ARG A 78 0.69 -0.32 15.84
CA ARG A 78 0.59 0.73 14.82
C ARG A 78 1.93 0.92 14.10
N GLY A 79 1.85 1.31 12.85
CA GLY A 79 3.04 1.59 12.07
C GLY A 79 2.79 2.58 10.94
N VAL A 80 3.88 3.11 10.39
CA VAL A 80 3.86 4.02 9.24
C VAL A 80 4.99 3.64 8.30
N SER A 81 4.71 3.62 7.02
CA SER A 81 5.72 3.56 5.97
C SER A 81 5.60 4.81 5.13
N GLU A 82 6.66 5.61 5.08
CA GLU A 82 6.77 6.77 4.19
C GLU A 82 7.54 6.37 2.95
N TRP A 83 7.13 6.85 1.78
CA TRP A 83 7.75 6.48 0.52
C TRP A 83 7.44 7.51 -0.57
N VAL A 84 8.08 7.34 -1.72
CA VAL A 84 7.69 8.03 -2.96
C VAL A 84 7.08 6.97 -3.87
N PHE A 85 5.81 7.17 -4.22
CA PHE A 85 5.12 6.35 -5.21
C PHE A 85 5.49 6.85 -6.60
N ALA A 86 5.89 5.95 -7.48
CA ALA A 86 6.17 6.25 -8.87
C ALA A 86 5.49 5.22 -9.77
N GLY A 87 4.84 5.70 -10.81
CA GLY A 87 4.19 4.82 -11.77
C GLY A 87 3.71 5.57 -13.00
N THR A 88 3.58 4.83 -14.10
CA THR A 88 3.09 5.35 -15.38
C THR A 88 1.79 4.66 -15.75
N ALA A 89 0.71 5.44 -15.90
CA ALA A 89 -0.59 4.91 -16.31
C ALA A 89 -0.59 4.54 -17.80
N SER A 90 -1.60 3.76 -18.22
CA SER A 90 -1.73 3.32 -19.61
C SER A 90 -1.81 4.46 -20.62
N ASN A 91 -2.31 5.63 -20.21
CA ASN A 91 -2.36 6.83 -21.06
C ASN A 91 -1.03 7.58 -21.11
N GLY A 92 0.03 7.06 -20.51
CA GLY A 92 1.36 7.69 -20.46
C GLY A 92 1.54 8.71 -19.36
N LYS A 93 0.51 9.00 -18.57
CA LYS A 93 0.63 9.96 -17.48
C LYS A 93 1.48 9.36 -16.35
N ARG A 94 2.54 10.10 -15.99
CA ARG A 94 3.44 9.72 -14.90
C ARG A 94 2.96 10.32 -13.60
N THR A 95 2.89 9.49 -12.55
CA THR A 95 2.67 9.93 -11.17
C THR A 95 3.95 9.67 -10.38
N GLU A 96 4.41 10.70 -9.66
CA GLU A 96 5.55 10.57 -8.74
C GLU A 96 5.30 11.51 -7.58
N VAL A 97 4.89 10.95 -6.42
CA VAL A 97 4.45 11.74 -5.27
C VAL A 97 4.93 11.10 -3.98
N GLN A 98 5.17 11.93 -2.97
CA GLN A 98 5.36 11.44 -1.61
C GLN A 98 4.03 10.99 -1.03
N GLY A 99 4.09 9.94 -0.25
CA GLY A 99 2.94 9.46 0.48
C GLY A 99 3.35 8.61 1.67
N CYS A 100 2.35 8.04 2.30
CA CYS A 100 2.57 7.12 3.41
C CYS A 100 1.40 6.15 3.54
N ASP A 101 1.71 5.03 4.18
CA ASP A 101 0.70 4.11 4.69
C ASP A 101 0.69 4.21 6.21
N VAL A 102 -0.50 4.30 6.78
CA VAL A 102 -0.71 4.15 8.22
C VAL A 102 -1.29 2.75 8.45
N PHE A 103 -0.63 1.98 9.29
CA PHE A 103 -0.97 0.58 9.53
C PHE A 103 -1.55 0.35 10.91
N THR A 104 -2.45 -0.61 11.00
CA THR A 104 -2.80 -1.32 12.23
C THR A 104 -2.40 -2.78 12.06
N PHE A 105 -1.77 -3.35 13.09
CA PHE A 105 -1.33 -4.74 13.07
C PHE A 105 -2.15 -5.61 14.02
N ASP A 106 -2.31 -6.88 13.66
CA ASP A 106 -2.96 -7.88 14.49
C ASP A 106 -2.25 -9.22 14.30
N GLY A 107 -1.72 -9.77 15.40
CA GLY A 107 -1.05 -11.06 15.38
C GLY A 107 0.12 -11.17 14.40
N GLY A 108 0.88 -10.11 14.21
CA GLY A 108 2.00 -10.08 13.27
C GLY A 108 1.59 -9.89 11.81
N LYS A 109 0.31 -9.61 11.55
CA LYS A 109 -0.22 -9.33 10.22
C LYS A 109 -0.71 -7.88 10.13
N ILE A 110 -0.84 -7.39 8.91
CA ILE A 110 -1.43 -6.07 8.65
C ILE A 110 -2.95 -6.24 8.64
N ALA A 111 -3.62 -5.62 9.62
CA ALA A 111 -5.07 -5.60 9.72
C ALA A 111 -5.68 -4.43 8.94
N VAL A 112 -5.04 -3.27 8.96
CA VAL A 112 -5.46 -2.09 8.21
C VAL A 112 -4.25 -1.47 7.53
N LYS A 113 -4.41 -1.17 6.25
CA LYS A 113 -3.46 -0.37 5.46
C LYS A 113 -4.22 0.84 4.92
N SER A 114 -3.93 2.02 5.44
CA SER A 114 -4.56 3.27 5.02
C SER A 114 -3.54 4.15 4.32
N SER A 115 -3.77 4.45 3.05
CA SER A 115 -2.81 5.10 2.18
C SER A 115 -3.13 6.58 1.96
N TYR A 116 -2.11 7.40 1.95
CA TYR A 116 -2.19 8.85 1.76
C TYR A 116 -1.17 9.29 0.72
N PHE A 117 -1.57 10.20 -0.16
CA PHE A 117 -0.69 10.81 -1.16
C PHE A 117 -0.65 12.30 -1.01
N LYS A 118 0.49 12.92 -1.31
CA LYS A 118 0.55 14.33 -1.65
C LYS A 118 -0.16 14.55 -2.98
N ASN A 119 -0.88 15.65 -3.10
CA ASN A 119 -1.52 16.05 -4.36
C ASN A 119 -0.60 17.07 -5.06
N ARG A 120 0.11 16.63 -6.10
CA ARG A 120 0.95 17.51 -6.89
C ARG A 120 0.11 18.24 -7.94
N THR A 121 0.19 19.55 -7.93
CA THR A 121 -0.44 20.39 -8.95
C THR A 121 0.58 20.81 -10.00
N ALA A 122 0.11 21.08 -11.21
CA ALA A 122 0.97 21.47 -12.33
C ALA A 122 1.61 22.85 -12.12
#